data_de7b87bf134ed1568ca5fa6d69a6720c
#
_entry.id   de7b87bf134ed1568ca5fa6d69a6720c
#
_cell.length_a   1.000
_cell.length_b   1.000
_cell.length_c   1.000
_cell.angle_alpha   90.00
_cell.angle_beta   90.00
_cell.angle_gamma   90.00
#
_symmetry.space_group_name_H-M   'P 1'
#
loop_
_entity.id
_entity.type
_entity.pdbx_description
1 polymer ?
#
loop_
_entity_poly.entity_id
_entity_poly.type
_entity_poly.pdbx_seq_one_letter_code
_entity_poly.pdbx_strand_id
1 'polypeptide(L)'
;MATDYRTSNQRLMLAAIQAVAGTPTTLVAATHSQLVLDGKFSFETDKLERAIDLTGHGSRPFLNVKRRAMFAGGCELRGHATIGNAAPIGPLLRGCGFSQTLSGGVSATYALVTTGHEMLTIRGYDSGQAVTGIDSRGVLKKLMFKVREYAKAEFEIMGLPPVKGTAVSSTTNAVGYAIAATTITLASAGTGTILAGDYIRFAGQTTSYLVATGDADVSNGGTVVLAAPGLVAAIPAAATAITVCEPIIVDLDTPSGTFTAFQAPVALETETMQVLIGATELNATNVDIDTGAEVEIYEGSRERSVRQKTLYKPSGTLTITKEYRSDFDPEVLALANTLSDFTVKVNGGGELQTWLLKGTQLGIPKLASVDELAHWEIPFTSTGTTTVDCLAVVFSAAV
;
A
#
# COMPACT_ATOMS: atom_id res chain seq x y z
N MET A 1 33.71 -10.51 12.11
CA MET A 1 32.45 -9.84 11.76
C MET A 1 31.37 -10.45 12.65
N ALA A 2 30.74 -9.66 13.51
CA ALA A 2 29.57 -10.15 14.24
C ALA A 2 28.44 -10.31 13.22
N THR A 3 27.92 -11.50 13.07
CA THR A 3 26.70 -11.77 12.29
C THR A 3 25.54 -11.24 13.11
N ASP A 4 25.00 -10.11 12.68
CA ASP A 4 23.80 -9.53 13.27
C ASP A 4 22.57 -10.31 12.74
N TYR A 5 22.00 -11.17 13.58
CA TYR A 5 20.78 -11.89 13.27
C TYR A 5 19.58 -10.96 13.50
N ARG A 6 18.98 -10.47 12.42
CA ARG A 6 17.81 -9.60 12.50
C ARG A 6 16.56 -10.41 12.76
N THR A 7 15.68 -9.88 13.59
CA THR A 7 14.37 -10.51 13.88
C THR A 7 13.37 -10.15 12.78
N SER A 8 12.56 -11.12 12.36
CA SER A 8 11.56 -10.96 11.29
C SER A 8 10.37 -10.05 11.63
N ASN A 9 10.38 -9.39 12.78
CA ASN A 9 9.25 -8.58 13.28
C ASN A 9 9.39 -7.08 13.03
N GLN A 10 10.50 -6.64 12.40
CA GLN A 10 10.72 -5.23 12.09
C GLN A 10 10.19 -4.92 10.69
N ARG A 11 8.88 -4.70 10.59
CA ARG A 11 8.23 -4.35 9.33
C ARG A 11 7.65 -2.95 9.38
N LEU A 12 7.85 -2.21 8.32
CA LEU A 12 7.26 -0.89 8.10
C LEU A 12 6.93 -0.73 6.63
N MET A 13 5.79 -0.15 6.33
CA MET A 13 5.43 0.28 4.99
C MET A 13 5.24 1.79 4.98
N LEU A 14 5.87 2.44 4.01
CA LEU A 14 5.68 3.85 3.72
C LEU A 14 4.99 3.98 2.38
N ALA A 15 3.97 4.83 2.27
CA ALA A 15 3.26 5.07 1.03
C ALA A 15 2.91 6.55 0.88
N ALA A 16 3.18 7.11 -0.28
CA ALA A 16 2.83 8.49 -0.64
C ALA A 16 2.34 8.57 -2.09
N ILE A 17 1.48 9.54 -2.36
CA ILE A 17 1.04 9.82 -3.73
C ILE A 17 2.22 10.34 -4.55
N GLN A 18 2.37 9.78 -5.74
CA GLN A 18 3.38 10.16 -6.71
C GLN A 18 2.75 11.08 -7.77
N ALA A 19 3.24 12.30 -7.84
CA ALA A 19 2.66 13.31 -8.73
C ALA A 19 3.05 13.13 -10.21
N VAL A 20 4.25 12.63 -10.47
CA VAL A 20 4.81 12.53 -11.83
C VAL A 20 5.29 11.08 -12.06
N ALA A 21 4.87 10.49 -13.19
CA ALA A 21 5.31 9.15 -13.56
C ALA A 21 6.85 9.09 -13.68
N GLY A 22 7.43 8.00 -13.19
CA GLY A 22 8.87 7.76 -13.18
C GLY A 22 9.66 8.56 -12.14
N THR A 23 9.04 9.52 -11.46
CA THR A 23 9.72 10.35 -10.45
C THR A 23 9.22 9.98 -9.04
N PRO A 24 10.02 9.28 -8.24
CA PRO A 24 9.58 8.84 -6.92
C PRO A 24 9.39 10.03 -5.97
N THR A 25 8.36 9.95 -5.15
CA THR A 25 8.16 10.87 -4.03
C THR A 25 9.07 10.46 -2.87
N THR A 26 9.73 11.44 -2.24
CA THR A 26 10.54 11.18 -1.04
C THR A 26 9.66 10.70 0.11
N LEU A 27 9.94 9.51 0.61
CA LEU A 27 9.20 8.89 1.70
C LEU A 27 9.87 9.18 3.05
N VAL A 28 9.08 9.69 4.00
CA VAL A 28 9.51 10.01 5.37
C VAL A 28 8.65 9.24 6.35
N ALA A 29 9.25 8.55 7.30
CA ALA A 29 8.52 7.74 8.27
C ALA A 29 7.52 8.56 9.11
N ALA A 30 7.85 9.81 9.42
CA ALA A 30 6.99 10.69 10.21
C ALA A 30 5.60 10.97 9.60
N THR A 31 5.48 10.90 8.26
CA THR A 31 4.24 11.31 7.55
C THR A 31 3.65 10.23 6.65
N HIS A 32 4.43 9.22 6.29
CA HIS A 32 4.02 8.24 5.27
C HIS A 32 3.88 6.81 5.81
N SER A 33 4.05 6.62 7.14
CA SER A 33 3.93 5.30 7.77
C SER A 33 2.51 4.73 7.65
N GLN A 34 2.43 3.43 7.37
CA GLN A 34 1.18 2.68 7.29
C GLN A 34 1.14 1.58 8.35
N LEU A 35 -0.04 1.36 8.94
CA LEU A 35 -0.29 0.31 9.94
C LEU A 35 -0.46 -1.05 9.25
N VAL A 36 0.65 -1.74 9.00
CA VAL A 36 0.66 -3.05 8.35
C VAL A 36 0.64 -4.16 9.38
N LEU A 37 -0.24 -5.15 9.21
CA LEU A 37 -0.39 -6.29 10.12
C LEU A 37 0.46 -7.48 9.67
N ASP A 38 0.34 -7.91 8.41
CA ASP A 38 1.03 -9.08 7.85
C ASP A 38 1.64 -8.78 6.48
N GLY A 39 2.47 -7.71 6.43
CA GLY A 39 3.06 -7.25 5.18
C GLY A 39 4.04 -8.24 4.57
N LYS A 40 3.92 -8.48 3.27
CA LYS A 40 4.87 -9.21 2.44
C LYS A 40 5.39 -8.25 1.37
N PHE A 41 6.70 -8.02 1.37
CA PHE A 41 7.35 -7.12 0.45
C PHE A 41 8.41 -7.90 -0.33
N SER A 42 8.27 -7.95 -1.64
CA SER A 42 9.16 -8.75 -2.49
C SER A 42 9.41 -8.09 -3.84
N PHE A 43 10.52 -8.47 -4.46
CA PHE A 43 10.69 -8.29 -5.90
C PHE A 43 10.40 -9.62 -6.58
N GLU A 44 9.55 -9.56 -7.58
CA GLU A 44 9.18 -10.72 -8.38
C GLU A 44 9.58 -10.52 -9.83
N THR A 45 9.83 -11.63 -10.50
CA THR A 45 10.13 -11.69 -11.92
C THR A 45 9.42 -12.88 -12.53
N ASP A 46 8.91 -12.72 -13.73
CA ASP A 46 8.44 -13.85 -14.52
C ASP A 46 9.65 -14.49 -15.21
N LYS A 47 9.64 -15.81 -15.33
CA LYS A 47 10.68 -16.58 -16.02
C LYS A 47 10.21 -16.89 -17.44
N LEU A 48 10.98 -16.45 -18.43
CA LEU A 48 10.79 -16.84 -19.81
C LEU A 48 11.79 -17.95 -20.14
N GLU A 49 11.32 -19.18 -20.25
CA GLU A 49 12.15 -20.32 -20.65
C GLU A 49 12.39 -20.29 -22.15
N ARG A 50 13.62 -20.60 -22.56
CA ARG A 50 13.98 -20.74 -23.96
C ARG A 50 13.75 -22.19 -24.34
N ALA A 51 12.87 -22.42 -25.32
CA ALA A 51 12.65 -23.73 -25.91
C ALA A 51 13.82 -24.11 -26.85
N ILE A 52 14.99 -24.40 -26.28
CA ILE A 52 16.16 -24.89 -27.01
C ILE A 52 16.31 -26.36 -26.67
N ASP A 53 16.46 -27.18 -27.68
CA ASP A 53 16.79 -28.60 -27.50
C ASP A 53 18.25 -28.70 -27.03
N LEU A 54 18.44 -29.25 -25.84
CA LEU A 54 19.76 -29.51 -25.28
C LEU A 54 20.09 -30.98 -25.46
N THR A 55 21.30 -31.24 -25.90
CA THR A 55 21.81 -32.61 -26.12
C THR A 55 22.26 -33.31 -24.83
N GLY A 56 22.06 -32.69 -23.67
CA GLY A 56 22.50 -33.20 -22.37
C GLY A 56 21.43 -33.07 -21.27
N HIS A 57 21.69 -33.72 -20.14
CA HIS A 57 20.88 -33.57 -18.92
C HIS A 57 21.15 -32.21 -18.27
N GLY A 58 20.13 -31.39 -18.12
CA GLY A 58 20.24 -30.09 -17.46
C GLY A 58 18.97 -29.26 -17.58
N SER A 59 18.85 -28.22 -16.75
CA SER A 59 17.75 -27.27 -16.84
C SER A 59 17.93 -26.32 -18.01
N ARG A 60 16.84 -25.98 -18.69
CA ARG A 60 16.85 -24.99 -19.79
C ARG A 60 17.21 -23.61 -19.27
N PRO A 61 17.97 -22.79 -20.00
CA PRO A 61 18.23 -21.42 -19.62
C PRO A 61 16.94 -20.60 -19.69
N PHE A 62 16.75 -19.71 -18.73
CA PHE A 62 15.61 -18.79 -18.66
C PHE A 62 16.07 -17.34 -18.58
N LEU A 63 15.20 -16.42 -18.97
CA LEU A 63 15.37 -14.99 -18.80
C LEU A 63 14.37 -14.51 -17.75
N ASN A 64 14.83 -13.71 -16.80
CA ASN A 64 13.95 -13.01 -15.89
C ASN A 64 13.36 -11.78 -16.61
N VAL A 65 12.05 -11.75 -16.72
CA VAL A 65 11.29 -10.69 -17.36
C VAL A 65 10.26 -10.13 -16.39
N LYS A 66 9.66 -9.00 -16.72
CA LYS A 66 8.58 -8.37 -15.91
C LYS A 66 8.90 -8.19 -14.43
N ARG A 67 10.10 -7.71 -14.13
CA ARG A 67 10.50 -7.43 -12.76
C ARG A 67 9.54 -6.42 -12.13
N ARG A 68 9.00 -6.73 -10.96
CA ARG A 68 8.04 -5.91 -10.23
C ARG A 68 8.32 -5.92 -8.74
N ALA A 69 7.98 -4.81 -8.08
CA ALA A 69 7.87 -4.76 -6.63
C ALA A 69 6.44 -5.13 -6.24
N MET A 70 6.31 -6.07 -5.30
CA MET A 70 5.03 -6.54 -4.77
C MET A 70 4.90 -6.14 -3.32
N PHE A 71 3.74 -5.59 -2.96
CA PHE A 71 3.35 -5.22 -1.62
C PHE A 71 1.97 -5.82 -1.36
N ALA A 72 1.92 -6.86 -0.56
CA ALA A 72 0.69 -7.51 -0.16
C ALA A 72 0.61 -7.55 1.36
N GLY A 73 -0.59 -7.41 1.92
CA GLY A 73 -0.79 -7.56 3.34
C GLY A 73 -2.01 -6.83 3.87
N GLY A 74 -2.33 -7.14 5.11
CA GLY A 74 -3.38 -6.49 5.87
C GLY A 74 -2.92 -5.15 6.43
N CYS A 75 -3.81 -4.18 6.40
CA CYS A 75 -3.67 -2.92 7.12
C CYS A 75 -4.84 -2.75 8.07
N GLU A 76 -4.58 -2.22 9.25
CA GLU A 76 -5.66 -1.84 10.14
C GLU A 76 -6.37 -0.59 9.60
N LEU A 77 -7.70 -0.67 9.55
CA LEU A 77 -8.54 0.44 9.10
C LEU A 77 -8.70 1.45 10.22
N ARG A 78 -8.08 2.61 10.06
CA ARG A 78 -8.24 3.75 10.97
C ARG A 78 -8.34 5.04 10.19
N GLY A 79 -9.17 5.95 10.70
CA GLY A 79 -9.24 7.31 10.23
C GLY A 79 -8.11 8.19 10.77
N HIS A 80 -8.25 9.49 10.55
CA HIS A 80 -7.34 10.49 11.08
C HIS A 80 -7.77 10.92 12.49
N ALA A 81 -6.79 11.13 13.38
CA ALA A 81 -7.05 11.61 14.75
C ALA A 81 -7.83 12.93 14.79
N THR A 82 -7.76 13.74 13.73
CA THR A 82 -8.54 14.97 13.54
C THR A 82 -9.57 14.73 12.43
N ILE A 83 -10.85 14.89 12.76
CA ILE A 83 -11.98 14.68 11.86
C ILE A 83 -11.90 15.61 10.64
N GLY A 84 -12.26 15.09 9.47
CA GLY A 84 -12.25 15.83 8.20
C GLY A 84 -10.87 15.99 7.56
N ASN A 85 -9.81 15.52 8.19
CA ASN A 85 -8.50 15.38 7.57
C ASN A 85 -8.41 14.08 6.77
N ALA A 86 -7.44 14.03 5.85
CA ALA A 86 -7.17 12.83 5.06
C ALA A 86 -6.79 11.66 5.98
N ALA A 87 -7.50 10.55 5.88
CA ALA A 87 -7.15 9.35 6.64
C ALA A 87 -5.71 8.91 6.28
N PRO A 88 -4.89 8.50 7.24
CA PRO A 88 -3.51 8.07 6.97
C PRO A 88 -3.42 6.90 5.98
N ILE A 89 -4.43 6.03 5.91
CA ILE A 89 -4.58 4.98 4.91
C ILE A 89 -4.99 5.53 3.51
N GLY A 90 -5.35 6.80 3.42
CA GLY A 90 -5.81 7.45 2.20
C GLY A 90 -4.91 7.25 0.98
N PRO A 91 -3.57 7.37 1.07
CA PRO A 91 -2.71 7.09 -0.07
C PRO A 91 -2.91 5.69 -0.65
N LEU A 92 -3.06 4.64 0.19
CA LEU A 92 -3.30 3.28 -0.27
C LEU A 92 -4.65 3.16 -0.98
N LEU A 93 -5.72 3.73 -0.42
CA LEU A 93 -7.04 3.76 -1.07
C LEU A 93 -6.97 4.46 -2.44
N ARG A 94 -6.32 5.64 -2.52
CA ARG A 94 -6.17 6.40 -3.76
C ARG A 94 -5.37 5.64 -4.81
N GLY A 95 -4.29 4.97 -4.41
CA GLY A 95 -3.55 4.07 -5.30
C GLY A 95 -4.34 2.84 -5.75
N CYS A 96 -5.40 2.49 -5.04
CA CYS A 96 -6.36 1.43 -5.38
C CYS A 96 -7.57 1.92 -6.18
N GLY A 97 -7.55 3.13 -6.71
CA GLY A 97 -8.60 3.64 -7.58
C GLY A 97 -9.76 4.33 -6.86
N PHE A 98 -9.53 4.85 -5.66
CA PHE A 98 -10.47 5.72 -4.98
C PHE A 98 -10.08 7.19 -5.16
N SER A 99 -11.05 8.04 -5.41
CA SER A 99 -10.89 9.50 -5.26
C SER A 99 -11.06 9.91 -3.80
N GLN A 100 -10.49 11.04 -3.42
CA GLN A 100 -10.62 11.60 -2.10
C GLN A 100 -11.35 12.94 -2.15
N THR A 101 -12.34 13.11 -1.28
CA THR A 101 -13.02 14.40 -1.04
C THR A 101 -12.95 14.71 0.45
N LEU A 102 -12.39 15.87 0.79
CA LEU A 102 -12.26 16.33 2.17
C LEU A 102 -13.27 17.45 2.44
N SER A 103 -13.97 17.32 3.57
CA SER A 103 -14.80 18.38 4.16
C SER A 103 -14.24 18.69 5.55
N GLY A 104 -13.46 19.77 5.66
CA GLY A 104 -12.72 20.12 6.86
C GLY A 104 -13.59 20.14 8.12
N GLY A 105 -13.16 19.42 9.15
CA GLY A 105 -13.90 19.26 10.42
C GLY A 105 -15.17 18.39 10.33
N VAL A 106 -15.50 17.82 9.16
CA VAL A 106 -16.73 17.04 8.95
C VAL A 106 -16.43 15.62 8.50
N SER A 107 -15.77 15.45 7.35
CA SER A 107 -15.54 14.11 6.80
C SER A 107 -14.42 14.03 5.78
N ALA A 108 -13.86 12.82 5.60
CA ALA A 108 -13.03 12.43 4.49
C ALA A 108 -13.73 11.28 3.76
N THR A 109 -14.10 11.47 2.51
CA THR A 109 -14.82 10.49 1.69
C THR A 109 -13.90 9.93 0.61
N TYR A 110 -13.91 8.60 0.45
CA TYR A 110 -13.21 7.89 -0.60
C TYR A 110 -14.21 7.10 -1.42
N ALA A 111 -14.28 7.38 -2.71
CA ALA A 111 -15.20 6.73 -3.65
C ALA A 111 -14.45 6.23 -4.87
N LEU A 112 -14.85 5.08 -5.40
CA LEU A 112 -14.23 4.50 -6.59
C LEU A 112 -14.35 5.44 -7.80
N VAL A 113 -13.31 5.41 -8.65
CA VAL A 113 -13.28 6.14 -9.92
C VAL A 113 -12.93 5.21 -11.07
N THR A 114 -13.45 5.51 -12.26
CA THR A 114 -13.14 4.76 -13.49
C THR A 114 -11.86 5.23 -14.17
N THR A 115 -11.47 6.47 -13.92
CA THR A 115 -10.31 7.12 -14.57
C THR A 115 -9.55 7.97 -13.56
N GLY A 116 -8.32 8.34 -13.89
CA GLY A 116 -7.52 9.20 -13.01
C GLY A 116 -6.97 8.47 -11.79
N HIS A 117 -6.76 7.15 -11.88
CA HIS A 117 -6.13 6.37 -10.82
C HIS A 117 -4.74 6.93 -10.50
N GLU A 118 -4.53 7.30 -9.25
CA GLU A 118 -3.28 7.89 -8.81
C GLU A 118 -2.17 6.84 -8.68
N MET A 119 -0.95 7.31 -8.78
CA MET A 119 0.24 6.49 -8.60
C MET A 119 0.80 6.69 -7.19
N LEU A 120 1.48 5.67 -6.71
CA LEU A 120 2.17 5.69 -5.43
C LEU A 120 3.67 5.50 -5.61
N THR A 121 4.44 6.18 -4.78
CA THR A 121 5.74 5.69 -4.35
C THR A 121 5.53 4.92 -3.05
N ILE A 122 5.93 3.65 -3.03
CA ILE A 122 5.76 2.78 -1.88
C ILE A 122 7.09 2.12 -1.52
N ARG A 123 7.34 1.96 -0.24
CA ARG A 123 8.53 1.25 0.27
C ARG A 123 8.14 0.39 1.46
N GLY A 124 8.42 -0.90 1.34
CA GLY A 124 8.32 -1.86 2.43
C GLY A 124 9.68 -2.14 3.03
N TYR A 125 9.78 -2.10 4.32
CA TYR A 125 10.94 -2.56 5.09
C TYR A 125 10.59 -3.87 5.77
N ASP A 126 11.46 -4.86 5.62
CA ASP A 126 11.37 -6.13 6.32
C ASP A 126 12.75 -6.47 6.84
N SER A 127 12.94 -6.40 8.15
CA SER A 127 14.19 -6.82 8.83
C SER A 127 15.45 -6.19 8.22
N GLY A 128 15.39 -4.90 7.87
CA GLY A 128 16.51 -4.16 7.30
C GLY A 128 16.68 -4.28 5.78
N GLN A 129 15.81 -5.02 5.10
CA GLN A 129 15.71 -4.99 3.65
C GLN A 129 14.63 -4.00 3.23
N ALA A 130 14.86 -3.27 2.15
CA ALA A 130 13.89 -2.35 1.59
C ALA A 130 13.48 -2.76 0.18
N VAL A 131 12.19 -2.85 -0.05
CA VAL A 131 11.58 -3.01 -1.38
C VAL A 131 10.93 -1.69 -1.76
N THR A 132 11.31 -1.11 -2.87
CA THR A 132 10.74 0.16 -3.36
C THR A 132 10.02 -0.08 -4.67
N GLY A 133 8.79 0.44 -4.78
CA GLY A 133 8.01 0.51 -6.00
C GLY A 133 7.71 1.96 -6.35
N ILE A 134 7.88 2.31 -7.61
CA ILE A 134 7.45 3.58 -8.21
C ILE A 134 6.33 3.32 -9.20
N ASP A 135 5.59 4.36 -9.56
CA ASP A 135 4.40 4.24 -10.42
C ASP A 135 3.45 3.13 -9.93
N SER A 136 3.47 2.90 -8.61
CA SER A 136 2.75 1.79 -8.01
C SER A 136 1.25 2.05 -8.04
N ARG A 137 0.50 1.01 -8.32
CA ARG A 137 -0.96 0.97 -8.21
C ARG A 137 -1.38 -0.36 -7.63
N GLY A 138 -2.57 -0.39 -7.07
CA GLY A 138 -3.05 -1.58 -6.42
C GLY A 138 -4.54 -1.76 -6.50
N VAL A 139 -4.97 -2.71 -5.72
CA VAL A 139 -6.37 -3.00 -5.45
C VAL A 139 -6.56 -3.28 -3.97
N LEU A 140 -7.69 -2.86 -3.46
CA LEU A 140 -8.20 -3.32 -2.18
C LEU A 140 -8.77 -4.72 -2.41
N LYS A 141 -8.15 -5.75 -1.84
CA LYS A 141 -8.56 -7.15 -2.05
C LYS A 141 -9.71 -7.54 -1.15
N LYS A 142 -9.59 -7.24 0.13
CA LYS A 142 -10.53 -7.71 1.13
C LYS A 142 -10.75 -6.70 2.23
N LEU A 143 -11.97 -6.68 2.77
CA LEU A 143 -12.34 -5.99 3.99
C LEU A 143 -12.86 -7.01 4.98
N MET A 144 -12.44 -6.92 6.23
CA MET A 144 -12.82 -7.84 7.29
C MET A 144 -13.25 -7.07 8.53
N PHE A 145 -14.47 -7.34 8.97
CA PHE A 145 -15.06 -6.78 10.17
C PHE A 145 -15.57 -7.93 11.04
N LYS A 146 -14.85 -8.24 12.10
CA LYS A 146 -15.19 -9.32 13.00
C LYS A 146 -15.23 -8.82 14.45
N VAL A 147 -16.29 -9.13 15.16
CA VAL A 147 -16.44 -8.77 16.57
C VAL A 147 -15.27 -9.29 17.38
N ARG A 148 -14.74 -8.48 18.30
CA ARG A 148 -13.53 -8.69 19.11
C ARG A 148 -12.21 -8.63 18.35
N GLU A 149 -12.23 -8.20 17.09
CA GLU A 149 -11.02 -7.90 16.31
C GLU A 149 -11.00 -6.44 15.86
N TYR A 150 -9.91 -5.98 15.26
CA TYR A 150 -9.84 -4.68 14.60
C TYR A 150 -10.36 -4.79 13.17
N ALA A 151 -10.96 -3.73 12.65
CA ALA A 151 -11.29 -3.65 11.24
C ALA A 151 -10.02 -3.71 10.38
N LYS A 152 -10.01 -4.56 9.37
CA LYS A 152 -8.83 -4.84 8.54
C LYS A 152 -9.16 -4.69 7.06
N ALA A 153 -8.17 -4.21 6.31
CA ALA A 153 -8.20 -4.22 4.85
C ALA A 153 -6.96 -4.93 4.31
N GLU A 154 -7.12 -5.77 3.31
CA GLU A 154 -6.01 -6.38 2.58
C GLU A 154 -5.81 -5.65 1.26
N PHE A 155 -4.57 -5.24 1.02
CA PHE A 155 -4.15 -4.58 -0.22
C PHE A 155 -3.19 -5.47 -1.00
N GLU A 156 -3.30 -5.39 -2.31
CA GLU A 156 -2.31 -5.92 -3.23
C GLU A 156 -1.86 -4.78 -4.15
N ILE A 157 -0.60 -4.39 -4.03
CA ILE A 157 -0.04 -3.26 -4.76
C ILE A 157 1.18 -3.74 -5.53
N MET A 158 1.23 -3.41 -6.81
CA MET A 158 2.38 -3.63 -7.67
C MET A 158 3.03 -2.31 -8.01
N GLY A 159 4.36 -2.31 -8.09
CA GLY A 159 5.13 -1.15 -8.51
C GLY A 159 6.25 -1.53 -9.46
N LEU A 160 6.72 -0.57 -10.22
CA LEU A 160 7.93 -0.74 -10.99
C LEU A 160 9.14 -0.56 -10.06
N PRO A 161 10.16 -1.41 -10.13
CA PRO A 161 11.40 -1.15 -9.41
C PRO A 161 12.00 0.16 -9.96
N PRO A 162 12.58 1.01 -9.11
CA PRO A 162 13.23 2.24 -9.58
C PRO A 162 14.37 1.90 -10.54
N VAL A 163 14.54 2.75 -11.53
CA VAL A 163 15.69 2.65 -12.43
C VAL A 163 16.93 3.08 -11.65
N LYS A 164 17.94 2.23 -11.65
CA LYS A 164 19.20 2.50 -10.96
C LYS A 164 20.13 3.29 -11.87
N GLY A 165 20.77 4.30 -11.33
CA GLY A 165 21.89 4.99 -11.96
C GLY A 165 23.08 4.06 -12.20
N THR A 166 23.93 4.46 -13.13
CA THR A 166 25.08 3.67 -13.61
C THR A 166 26.42 4.37 -13.34
N ALA A 167 26.51 5.19 -12.28
CA ALA A 167 27.76 5.84 -11.95
C ALA A 167 28.87 4.81 -11.70
N VAL A 168 29.81 4.74 -12.60
CA VAL A 168 30.94 3.80 -12.56
C VAL A 168 32.13 4.47 -11.86
N SER A 169 32.28 5.77 -12.04
CA SER A 169 33.29 6.57 -11.38
C SER A 169 32.74 7.97 -11.10
N SER A 170 32.61 8.30 -9.84
CA SER A 170 32.21 9.63 -9.39
C SER A 170 32.80 9.91 -8.02
N THR A 171 33.16 11.16 -7.76
CA THR A 171 33.65 11.59 -6.46
C THR A 171 32.97 12.91 -6.06
N THR A 172 32.99 13.22 -4.76
CA THR A 172 32.64 14.57 -4.31
C THR A 172 33.70 15.58 -4.77
N ASN A 173 33.30 16.85 -4.94
CA ASN A 173 34.30 17.91 -4.98
C ASN A 173 35.04 17.95 -3.64
N ALA A 174 36.28 18.44 -3.62
CA ALA A 174 37.15 18.38 -2.45
C ALA A 174 36.82 19.40 -1.33
N VAL A 175 35.60 19.89 -1.24
CA VAL A 175 35.20 20.97 -0.29
C VAL A 175 34.92 20.41 1.11
N GLY A 176 34.45 19.15 1.21
CA GLY A 176 33.99 18.56 2.47
C GLY A 176 32.56 18.98 2.83
N TYR A 177 31.84 18.10 3.56
CA TYR A 177 30.45 18.30 3.92
C TYR A 177 30.22 17.94 5.38
N ALA A 178 29.51 18.82 6.08
CA ALA A 178 29.13 18.59 7.49
C ALA A 178 28.01 17.58 7.62
N ILE A 179 27.82 17.08 8.84
CA ILE A 179 26.64 16.29 9.21
C ILE A 179 25.36 17.12 8.89
N ALA A 180 24.31 16.44 8.48
CA ALA A 180 23.04 16.98 8.01
C ALA A 180 23.09 17.75 6.66
N ALA A 181 24.23 17.83 5.97
CA ALA A 181 24.26 18.35 4.63
C ALA A 181 23.40 17.48 3.71
N THR A 182 22.53 18.11 2.93
CA THR A 182 21.65 17.44 1.96
C THR A 182 22.13 17.61 0.53
N THR A 183 22.85 18.66 0.21
CA THR A 183 23.34 18.94 -1.15
C THR A 183 24.81 18.62 -1.24
N ILE A 184 25.16 17.73 -2.16
CA ILE A 184 26.52 17.27 -2.41
C ILE A 184 26.91 17.64 -3.84
N THR A 185 27.96 18.39 -4.02
CA THR A 185 28.51 18.73 -5.34
C THR A 185 29.49 17.65 -5.79
N LEU A 186 29.35 17.20 -7.00
CA LEU A 186 30.21 16.20 -7.62
C LEU A 186 31.47 16.86 -8.19
N ALA A 187 32.55 16.12 -8.27
CA ALA A 187 33.71 16.52 -9.05
C ALA A 187 33.40 16.32 -10.55
N SER A 188 33.96 17.16 -11.40
CA SER A 188 33.94 16.97 -12.85
C SER A 188 34.72 15.72 -13.26
N ALA A 189 34.47 15.23 -14.47
CA ALA A 189 35.09 14.02 -15.06
C ALA A 189 34.68 12.67 -14.46
N GLY A 190 33.55 12.59 -13.75
CA GLY A 190 32.88 11.32 -13.44
C GLY A 190 32.30 10.65 -14.69
N THR A 191 31.86 9.41 -14.58
CA THR A 191 31.17 8.68 -15.66
C THR A 191 29.92 8.01 -15.13
N GLY A 192 28.85 8.02 -15.93
CA GLY A 192 27.58 7.39 -15.59
C GLY A 192 26.53 8.37 -15.09
N THR A 193 25.58 7.88 -14.33
CA THR A 193 24.40 8.63 -13.85
C THR A 193 24.15 8.31 -12.37
N ILE A 194 23.64 9.28 -11.63
CA ILE A 194 23.05 9.07 -10.29
C ILE A 194 21.61 9.57 -10.40
N LEU A 195 20.63 8.70 -10.19
CA LEU A 195 19.22 9.03 -10.39
C LEU A 195 18.50 9.27 -9.07
N ALA A 196 17.40 10.02 -9.11
CA ALA A 196 16.50 10.13 -7.96
C ALA A 196 15.97 8.73 -7.58
N GLY A 197 15.99 8.43 -6.29
CA GLY A 197 15.64 7.10 -5.77
C GLY A 197 16.81 6.12 -5.66
N ASP A 198 17.99 6.44 -6.21
CA ASP A 198 19.20 5.66 -5.97
C ASP A 198 19.63 5.76 -4.50
N TYR A 199 20.35 4.74 -4.07
CA TYR A 199 21.14 4.81 -2.87
C TYR A 199 22.61 5.01 -3.23
N ILE A 200 23.24 5.98 -2.60
CA ILE A 200 24.67 6.22 -2.77
C ILE A 200 25.40 6.02 -1.44
N ARG A 201 26.62 5.56 -1.52
CA ARG A 201 27.54 5.42 -0.39
C ARG A 201 28.81 6.16 -0.68
N PHE A 202 29.31 6.90 0.32
CA PHE A 202 30.60 7.56 0.28
C PHE A 202 31.69 6.64 0.81
N ALA A 203 32.84 6.66 0.17
CA ALA A 203 33.99 5.86 0.63
C ALA A 203 34.32 6.17 2.10
N GLY A 204 34.58 5.12 2.88
CA GLY A 204 34.84 5.24 4.32
C GLY A 204 33.58 5.31 5.19
N GLN A 205 32.38 5.39 4.61
CA GLN A 205 31.11 5.33 5.35
C GLN A 205 30.42 3.99 5.15
N THR A 206 29.73 3.53 6.18
CA THR A 206 28.90 2.32 6.12
C THR A 206 27.44 2.63 5.73
N THR A 207 27.02 3.87 5.96
CA THR A 207 25.65 4.33 5.68
C THR A 207 25.43 4.56 4.20
N SER A 208 24.28 4.15 3.70
CA SER A 208 23.79 4.48 2.36
C SER A 208 22.74 5.58 2.45
N TYR A 209 22.78 6.52 1.52
CA TYR A 209 21.94 7.71 1.49
C TYR A 209 20.99 7.64 0.29
N LEU A 210 19.72 7.90 0.53
CA LEU A 210 18.72 8.01 -0.53
C LEU A 210 18.93 9.34 -1.29
N VAL A 211 18.97 9.27 -2.60
CA VAL A 211 19.04 10.43 -3.49
C VAL A 211 17.63 10.95 -3.75
N ALA A 212 17.34 12.16 -3.33
CA ALA A 212 16.08 12.86 -3.63
C ALA A 212 16.11 13.51 -5.02
N THR A 213 17.24 14.12 -5.39
CA THR A 213 17.46 14.66 -6.74
C THR A 213 18.81 14.18 -7.23
N GLY A 214 18.84 13.52 -8.36
CA GLY A 214 20.04 12.95 -8.95
C GLY A 214 20.69 13.88 -9.99
N ASP A 215 21.78 13.39 -10.58
CA ASP A 215 22.48 13.99 -11.71
C ASP A 215 22.54 12.94 -12.84
N ALA A 216 21.90 13.26 -13.96
CA ALA A 216 21.87 12.39 -15.14
C ALA A 216 23.19 12.35 -15.92
N ASP A 217 24.13 13.25 -15.60
CA ASP A 217 25.46 13.31 -16.20
C ASP A 217 26.49 13.77 -15.17
N VAL A 218 27.07 12.81 -14.46
CA VAL A 218 28.06 13.09 -13.41
C VAL A 218 29.42 13.59 -13.94
N SER A 219 29.59 13.72 -15.26
CA SER A 219 30.83 14.19 -15.88
C SER A 219 31.02 15.70 -15.79
N ASN A 220 29.95 16.44 -15.59
CA ASN A 220 29.95 17.91 -15.62
C ASN A 220 30.14 18.59 -14.26
N GLY A 221 30.25 17.82 -13.16
CA GLY A 221 30.42 18.37 -11.81
C GLY A 221 29.14 18.95 -11.22
N GLY A 222 27.98 18.35 -11.54
CA GLY A 222 26.65 18.71 -11.04
C GLY A 222 26.47 18.48 -9.54
N THR A 223 25.23 18.43 -9.09
CA THR A 223 24.90 18.21 -7.67
C THR A 223 23.89 17.09 -7.51
N VAL A 224 24.02 16.34 -6.42
CA VAL A 224 23.00 15.40 -5.94
C VAL A 224 22.44 15.92 -4.62
N VAL A 225 21.11 15.76 -4.47
CA VAL A 225 20.43 16.12 -3.22
C VAL A 225 20.03 14.82 -2.50
N LEU A 226 20.44 14.69 -1.26
CA LEU A 226 20.09 13.58 -0.39
C LEU A 226 18.72 13.84 0.25
N ALA A 227 17.95 12.78 0.46
CA ALA A 227 16.74 12.86 1.28
C ALA A 227 17.10 13.20 2.74
N ALA A 228 16.17 13.88 3.44
CA ALA A 228 16.31 14.16 4.84
C ALA A 228 16.51 12.85 5.65
N PRO A 229 17.34 12.86 6.69
CA PRO A 229 17.98 14.01 7.35
C PRO A 229 19.31 14.46 6.72
N GLY A 230 19.73 13.95 5.56
CA GLY A 230 21.01 14.23 4.94
C GLY A 230 22.15 13.37 5.52
N LEU A 231 23.37 13.88 5.51
CA LEU A 231 24.55 13.13 5.97
C LEU A 231 24.49 12.84 7.48
N VAL A 232 24.68 11.59 7.87
CA VAL A 232 24.83 11.18 9.28
C VAL A 232 26.29 11.23 9.75
N ALA A 233 27.24 11.25 8.81
CA ALA A 233 28.66 11.44 9.09
C ALA A 233 29.25 12.48 8.12
N ALA A 234 30.17 13.29 8.59
CA ALA A 234 30.82 14.30 7.76
C ALA A 234 31.65 13.66 6.65
N ILE A 235 31.70 14.30 5.49
CA ILE A 235 32.60 13.94 4.39
C ILE A 235 33.82 14.85 4.48
N PRO A 236 35.06 14.31 4.49
CA PRO A 236 36.27 15.12 4.59
C PRO A 236 36.44 16.04 3.36
N ALA A 237 37.24 17.11 3.54
CA ALA A 237 37.60 18.00 2.45
C ALA A 237 38.62 17.34 1.49
N ALA A 238 38.19 16.27 0.86
CA ALA A 238 38.92 15.49 -0.14
C ALA A 238 37.94 14.88 -1.14
N ALA A 239 38.40 14.56 -2.34
CA ALA A 239 37.62 13.85 -3.31
C ALA A 239 37.25 12.46 -2.77
N THR A 240 36.02 12.28 -2.34
CA THR A 240 35.53 11.04 -1.74
C THR A 240 34.74 10.27 -2.78
N ALA A 241 35.13 9.03 -3.05
CA ALA A 241 34.44 8.20 -4.06
C ALA A 241 33.00 7.90 -3.65
N ILE A 242 32.14 7.89 -4.66
CA ILE A 242 30.70 7.61 -4.54
C ILE A 242 30.40 6.29 -5.25
N THR A 243 29.68 5.41 -4.57
CA THR A 243 29.20 4.16 -5.15
C THR A 243 27.67 4.19 -5.19
N VAL A 244 27.09 3.94 -6.36
CA VAL A 244 25.64 3.73 -6.50
C VAL A 244 25.31 2.31 -6.05
N CYS A 245 24.51 2.21 -5.00
CA CYS A 245 24.10 0.93 -4.42
C CYS A 245 22.82 0.41 -5.09
N GLU A 246 22.61 -0.90 -5.01
CA GLU A 246 21.31 -1.46 -5.37
C GLU A 246 20.21 -0.90 -4.45
N PRO A 247 19.13 -0.33 -5.00
CA PRO A 247 18.02 0.14 -4.16
C PRO A 247 17.24 -1.01 -3.52
N ILE A 248 17.56 -2.24 -3.86
CA ILE A 248 16.82 -3.47 -3.56
C ILE A 248 17.32 -4.18 -2.31
N ILE A 249 18.64 -4.14 -2.10
CA ILE A 249 19.30 -4.86 -1.00
C ILE A 249 20.24 -3.86 -0.33
N VAL A 250 19.66 -2.95 0.41
CA VAL A 250 20.45 -2.11 1.31
C VAL A 250 20.16 -2.62 2.70
N ASP A 251 21.24 -2.94 3.40
CA ASP A 251 21.17 -3.25 4.82
C ASP A 251 20.88 -1.96 5.59
N LEU A 252 19.58 -1.60 5.59
CA LEU A 252 19.07 -0.40 6.23
C LEU A 252 18.38 -0.81 7.52
N ASP A 253 18.64 -0.07 8.57
CA ASP A 253 17.77 -0.16 9.75
C ASP A 253 16.35 0.23 9.35
N THR A 254 15.38 -0.57 9.79
CA THR A 254 13.97 -0.22 9.60
C THR A 254 13.70 1.05 10.40
N PRO A 255 13.29 2.15 9.76
CA PRO A 255 13.03 3.39 10.48
C PRO A 255 11.83 3.20 11.42
N SER A 256 11.82 3.94 12.52
CA SER A 256 10.65 3.98 13.41
C SER A 256 9.48 4.60 12.69
N GLY A 257 8.35 3.88 12.62
CA GLY A 257 7.09 4.41 12.10
C GLY A 257 6.51 5.46 13.06
N THR A 258 5.80 6.42 12.51
CA THR A 258 5.04 7.43 13.30
C THR A 258 3.56 7.29 12.99
N PHE A 259 2.78 7.04 14.03
CA PHE A 259 1.34 6.73 13.90
C PHE A 259 0.45 7.71 14.65
N THR A 260 0.97 8.90 15.00
CA THR A 260 0.24 9.93 15.75
C THR A 260 -0.94 10.54 14.98
N ALA A 261 -0.91 10.48 13.65
CA ALA A 261 -2.01 10.92 12.80
C ALA A 261 -3.17 9.91 12.75
N PHE A 262 -2.94 8.66 13.17
CA PHE A 262 -3.99 7.65 13.21
C PHE A 262 -4.86 7.83 14.44
N GLN A 263 -6.14 7.56 14.28
CA GLN A 263 -7.06 7.46 15.40
C GLN A 263 -6.64 6.34 16.36
N ALA A 264 -7.02 6.44 17.63
CA ALA A 264 -6.79 5.37 18.60
C ALA A 264 -7.43 4.05 18.14
N PRO A 265 -6.80 2.89 18.43
CA PRO A 265 -7.36 1.60 18.06
C PRO A 265 -8.65 1.32 18.83
N VAL A 266 -9.64 0.77 18.11
CA VAL A 266 -10.91 0.34 18.72
C VAL A 266 -11.22 -1.07 18.24
N ALA A 267 -11.39 -1.99 19.19
CA ALA A 267 -11.89 -3.32 18.88
C ALA A 267 -13.35 -3.23 18.44
N LEU A 268 -13.74 -4.05 17.47
CA LEU A 268 -15.12 -4.16 17.04
C LEU A 268 -15.91 -4.91 18.11
N GLU A 269 -16.91 -4.24 18.67
CA GLU A 269 -17.83 -4.79 19.66
C GLU A 269 -19.26 -4.50 19.22
N THR A 270 -20.23 -5.03 19.92
CA THR A 270 -21.65 -4.84 19.63
C THR A 270 -22.06 -3.36 19.58
N GLU A 271 -21.40 -2.52 20.40
CA GLU A 271 -21.67 -1.08 20.46
C GLU A 271 -20.86 -0.26 19.44
N THR A 272 -19.78 -0.84 18.90
CA THR A 272 -18.87 -0.13 17.99
C THR A 272 -19.02 -0.54 16.53
N MET A 273 -19.64 -1.71 16.25
CA MET A 273 -19.91 -2.19 14.90
C MET A 273 -21.42 -2.27 14.67
N GLN A 274 -21.89 -1.57 13.65
CA GLN A 274 -23.28 -1.59 13.20
C GLN A 274 -23.33 -2.04 11.75
N VAL A 275 -24.16 -3.03 11.46
CA VAL A 275 -24.37 -3.55 10.09
C VAL A 275 -25.83 -3.35 9.70
N LEU A 276 -26.03 -2.72 8.52
CA LEU A 276 -27.37 -2.43 8.02
C LEU A 276 -27.55 -3.01 6.60
N ILE A 277 -28.76 -3.50 6.34
CA ILE A 277 -29.25 -3.77 4.99
C ILE A 277 -30.47 -2.87 4.76
N GLY A 278 -30.31 -1.90 3.84
CA GLY A 278 -31.25 -0.81 3.74
C GLY A 278 -31.33 0.00 5.05
N ALA A 279 -32.50 0.03 5.66
CA ALA A 279 -32.71 0.68 6.98
C ALA A 279 -32.68 -0.31 8.16
N THR A 280 -32.57 -1.61 7.89
CA THR A 280 -32.66 -2.64 8.93
C THR A 280 -31.28 -2.94 9.52
N GLU A 281 -31.12 -2.73 10.82
CA GLU A 281 -29.90 -3.07 11.56
C GLU A 281 -29.89 -4.55 11.93
N LEU A 282 -28.73 -5.19 11.76
CA LEU A 282 -28.53 -6.62 11.97
C LEU A 282 -27.51 -6.88 13.08
N ASN A 283 -27.76 -7.90 13.86
CA ASN A 283 -26.82 -8.40 14.88
C ASN A 283 -25.76 -9.28 14.21
N ALA A 284 -24.77 -8.63 13.61
CA ALA A 284 -23.71 -9.29 12.85
C ALA A 284 -22.49 -9.60 13.74
N THR A 285 -21.92 -10.78 13.55
CA THR A 285 -20.69 -11.21 14.24
C THR A 285 -19.47 -11.13 13.33
N ASN A 286 -19.66 -11.28 12.01
CA ASN A 286 -18.60 -11.21 11.02
C ASN A 286 -19.11 -10.69 9.68
N VAL A 287 -18.33 -9.86 9.03
CA VAL A 287 -18.54 -9.39 7.65
C VAL A 287 -17.22 -9.50 6.90
N ASP A 288 -17.18 -10.39 5.93
CA ASP A 288 -16.06 -10.56 5.01
C ASP A 288 -16.46 -10.08 3.62
N ILE A 289 -15.72 -9.14 3.06
CA ILE A 289 -15.96 -8.58 1.73
C ILE A 289 -14.73 -8.81 0.86
N ASP A 290 -14.88 -9.60 -0.20
CA ASP A 290 -13.90 -9.73 -1.27
C ASP A 290 -14.29 -8.75 -2.38
N THR A 291 -13.35 -7.95 -2.82
CA THR A 291 -13.63 -6.93 -3.83
C THR A 291 -13.57 -7.46 -5.27
N GLY A 292 -13.02 -8.64 -5.49
CA GLY A 292 -12.86 -9.26 -6.81
C GLY A 292 -11.92 -8.51 -7.75
N ALA A 293 -11.24 -7.47 -7.26
CA ALA A 293 -10.35 -6.66 -8.07
C ALA A 293 -8.95 -7.29 -8.18
N GLU A 294 -8.30 -7.10 -9.34
CA GLU A 294 -6.94 -7.58 -9.61
C GLU A 294 -6.10 -6.47 -10.22
N VAL A 295 -4.81 -6.50 -9.94
CA VAL A 295 -3.80 -5.61 -10.50
C VAL A 295 -2.81 -6.41 -11.35
N GLU A 296 -2.31 -5.80 -12.41
CA GLU A 296 -1.29 -6.41 -13.28
C GLU A 296 -0.28 -5.38 -13.79
N ILE A 297 0.87 -5.89 -14.24
CA ILE A 297 1.81 -5.09 -15.01
C ILE A 297 1.51 -5.28 -16.49
N TYR A 298 1.16 -4.17 -17.14
CA TYR A 298 1.06 -4.10 -18.59
C TYR A 298 2.43 -3.78 -19.19
N GLU A 299 2.85 -4.59 -20.16
CA GLU A 299 4.07 -4.36 -20.94
C GLU A 299 3.70 -4.29 -22.43
N GLY A 300 3.78 -3.09 -22.97
CA GLY A 300 3.69 -2.84 -24.42
C GLY A 300 5.07 -2.60 -25.03
N SER A 301 5.13 -2.44 -26.35
CA SER A 301 6.38 -2.16 -27.06
C SER A 301 7.02 -0.82 -26.71
N ARG A 302 6.26 0.11 -26.13
CA ARG A 302 6.69 1.47 -25.80
C ARG A 302 6.41 1.88 -24.36
N GLU A 303 5.66 1.08 -23.62
CA GLU A 303 5.15 1.44 -22.30
C GLU A 303 5.15 0.25 -21.35
N ARG A 304 5.56 0.49 -20.13
CA ARG A 304 5.40 -0.41 -19.02
C ARG A 304 4.69 0.33 -17.90
N SER A 305 3.56 -0.19 -17.46
CA SER A 305 2.74 0.46 -16.43
C SER A 305 2.02 -0.56 -15.56
N VAL A 306 1.71 -0.15 -14.34
CA VAL A 306 0.84 -0.93 -13.45
C VAL A 306 -0.60 -0.51 -13.71
N ARG A 307 -1.47 -1.47 -13.94
CA ARG A 307 -2.90 -1.25 -14.24
C ARG A 307 -3.78 -2.15 -13.40
N GLN A 308 -4.95 -1.66 -13.08
CA GLN A 308 -6.01 -2.50 -12.55
C GLN A 308 -6.56 -3.37 -13.69
N LYS A 309 -6.51 -4.69 -13.51
CA LYS A 309 -6.92 -5.68 -14.52
C LYS A 309 -8.42 -5.90 -14.54
N THR A 310 -9.02 -5.97 -13.36
CA THR A 310 -10.46 -6.17 -13.19
C THR A 310 -11.07 -5.04 -12.38
N LEU A 311 -12.32 -4.71 -12.70
CA LEU A 311 -13.09 -3.76 -11.92
C LEU A 311 -13.53 -4.37 -10.60
N TYR A 312 -13.84 -3.52 -9.62
CA TYR A 312 -14.40 -3.93 -8.36
C TYR A 312 -15.77 -4.61 -8.55
N LYS A 313 -15.90 -5.80 -8.00
CA LYS A 313 -17.15 -6.59 -7.93
C LYS A 313 -17.28 -7.14 -6.52
N PRO A 314 -17.62 -6.29 -5.54
CA PRO A 314 -17.65 -6.72 -4.16
C PRO A 314 -18.64 -7.85 -3.94
N SER A 315 -18.18 -8.89 -3.30
CA SER A 315 -18.99 -10.03 -2.85
C SER A 315 -18.49 -10.47 -1.50
N GLY A 316 -19.28 -11.21 -0.77
CA GLY A 316 -18.82 -11.62 0.55
C GLY A 316 -19.81 -12.48 1.30
N THR A 317 -19.52 -12.60 2.59
CA THR A 317 -20.35 -13.34 3.53
C THR A 317 -20.62 -12.50 4.76
N LEU A 318 -21.87 -12.43 5.14
CA LEU A 318 -22.35 -11.81 6.35
C LEU A 318 -22.78 -12.94 7.32
N THR A 319 -22.19 -12.97 8.51
CA THR A 319 -22.59 -13.88 9.57
C THR A 319 -23.38 -13.12 10.63
N ILE A 320 -24.64 -13.48 10.81
CA ILE A 320 -25.52 -12.87 11.80
C ILE A 320 -26.04 -13.91 12.78
N THR A 321 -26.32 -13.52 14.02
CA THR A 321 -27.04 -14.37 14.97
C THR A 321 -28.45 -14.65 14.44
N LYS A 322 -28.87 -15.92 14.49
CA LYS A 322 -30.22 -16.31 14.04
C LYS A 322 -31.25 -15.83 15.07
N GLU A 323 -31.89 -14.72 14.78
CA GLU A 323 -32.96 -14.14 15.56
C GLU A 323 -34.28 -14.24 14.80
N TYR A 324 -35.38 -14.44 15.53
CA TYR A 324 -36.72 -14.31 14.95
C TYR A 324 -37.10 -12.82 14.90
N ARG A 325 -37.03 -12.25 13.70
CA ARG A 325 -37.39 -10.85 13.47
C ARG A 325 -38.51 -10.78 12.44
N SER A 326 -39.49 -9.92 12.71
CA SER A 326 -40.58 -9.68 11.75
C SER A 326 -40.20 -8.71 10.64
N ASP A 327 -39.14 -7.94 10.80
CA ASP A 327 -38.67 -6.89 9.90
C ASP A 327 -37.51 -7.36 8.99
N PHE A 328 -36.95 -8.55 9.21
CA PHE A 328 -35.87 -9.09 8.43
C PHE A 328 -35.94 -10.61 8.28
N ASP A 329 -36.19 -11.06 7.05
CA ASP A 329 -36.10 -12.45 6.64
C ASP A 329 -35.12 -12.56 5.46
N PRO A 330 -33.89 -13.09 5.69
CA PRO A 330 -32.88 -13.14 4.65
C PRO A 330 -33.23 -14.09 3.50
N GLU A 331 -34.03 -15.13 3.74
CA GLU A 331 -34.48 -16.07 2.70
C GLU A 331 -35.47 -15.41 1.77
N VAL A 332 -36.45 -14.68 2.31
CA VAL A 332 -37.42 -13.92 1.53
C VAL A 332 -36.74 -12.86 0.69
N LEU A 333 -35.77 -12.11 1.24
CA LEU A 333 -35.06 -11.09 0.50
C LEU A 333 -34.16 -11.69 -0.60
N ALA A 334 -33.54 -12.84 -0.35
CA ALA A 334 -32.76 -13.55 -1.37
C ALA A 334 -33.62 -14.04 -2.53
N LEU A 335 -34.78 -14.65 -2.24
CA LEU A 335 -35.70 -15.15 -3.26
C LEU A 335 -36.37 -14.03 -4.05
N ALA A 336 -36.62 -12.88 -3.43
CA ALA A 336 -37.18 -11.71 -4.10
C ALA A 336 -36.16 -11.01 -5.02
N ASN A 337 -34.88 -11.35 -4.98
CA ASN A 337 -33.82 -10.69 -5.72
C ASN A 337 -33.76 -9.16 -5.45
N THR A 338 -34.11 -8.76 -4.25
CA THR A 338 -34.14 -7.33 -3.86
C THR A 338 -32.74 -6.76 -3.75
N LEU A 339 -32.51 -5.63 -4.41
CA LEU A 339 -31.28 -4.85 -4.26
C LEU A 339 -31.44 -3.86 -3.10
N SER A 340 -30.53 -3.89 -2.16
CA SER A 340 -30.48 -2.98 -1.02
C SER A 340 -29.08 -2.46 -0.79
N ASP A 341 -28.96 -1.29 -0.21
CA ASP A 341 -27.65 -0.80 0.22
C ASP A 341 -27.20 -1.58 1.46
N PHE A 342 -25.96 -2.05 1.44
CA PHE A 342 -25.34 -2.73 2.56
C PHE A 342 -24.29 -1.79 3.19
N THR A 343 -24.43 -1.56 4.48
CA THR A 343 -23.59 -0.60 5.18
C THR A 343 -22.96 -1.24 6.42
N VAL A 344 -21.66 -1.10 6.55
CA VAL A 344 -20.91 -1.44 7.78
C VAL A 344 -20.41 -0.13 8.39
N LYS A 345 -20.83 0.16 9.61
CA LYS A 345 -20.37 1.30 10.37
C LYS A 345 -19.48 0.83 11.52
N VAL A 346 -18.36 1.48 11.67
CA VAL A 346 -17.42 1.25 12.76
C VAL A 346 -17.26 2.55 13.51
N ASN A 347 -17.73 2.59 14.75
CA ASN A 347 -17.59 3.75 15.64
C ASN A 347 -16.35 3.54 16.50
N GLY A 348 -15.33 4.37 16.29
CA GLY A 348 -14.07 4.25 17.00
C GLY A 348 -13.60 5.59 17.55
N GLY A 349 -13.68 5.78 18.88
CA GLY A 349 -12.96 6.86 19.58
C GLY A 349 -13.27 8.29 19.12
N GLY A 350 -14.48 8.55 18.61
CA GLY A 350 -14.90 9.89 18.15
C GLY A 350 -14.98 10.03 16.62
N GLU A 351 -14.60 9.00 15.86
CA GLU A 351 -14.78 8.95 14.41
C GLU A 351 -15.65 7.75 14.02
N LEU A 352 -16.52 7.97 13.05
CA LEU A 352 -17.37 6.97 12.43
C LEU A 352 -16.84 6.63 11.04
N GLN A 353 -16.48 5.38 10.83
CA GLN A 353 -16.17 4.83 9.50
C GLN A 353 -17.44 4.22 8.94
N THR A 354 -17.88 4.66 7.78
CA THR A 354 -19.04 4.11 7.09
C THR A 354 -18.59 3.50 5.77
N TRP A 355 -18.65 2.18 5.67
CA TRP A 355 -18.39 1.41 4.46
C TRP A 355 -19.72 1.09 3.78
N LEU A 356 -19.90 1.58 2.56
CA LEU A 356 -21.16 1.49 1.82
C LEU A 356 -20.95 0.64 0.57
N LEU A 357 -21.76 -0.41 0.43
CA LEU A 357 -21.89 -1.22 -0.77
C LEU A 357 -23.30 -1.02 -1.34
N LYS A 358 -23.38 -0.37 -2.49
CA LYS A 358 -24.67 -0.06 -3.14
C LYS A 358 -25.16 -1.21 -4.00
N GLY A 359 -26.47 -1.34 -4.08
CA GLY A 359 -27.12 -2.33 -4.92
C GLY A 359 -26.71 -3.75 -4.56
N THR A 360 -26.67 -4.07 -3.28
CA THR A 360 -26.29 -5.40 -2.79
C THR A 360 -27.48 -6.35 -2.86
N GLN A 361 -27.26 -7.51 -3.47
CA GLN A 361 -28.18 -8.63 -3.53
C GLN A 361 -27.73 -9.70 -2.54
N LEU A 362 -28.66 -10.21 -1.75
CA LEU A 362 -28.42 -11.34 -0.85
C LEU A 362 -28.58 -12.66 -1.60
N GLY A 363 -27.73 -13.63 -1.28
CA GLY A 363 -27.93 -15.03 -1.68
C GLY A 363 -28.67 -15.83 -0.61
N ILE A 364 -28.96 -17.08 -0.92
CA ILE A 364 -29.71 -17.97 -0.02
C ILE A 364 -28.88 -18.21 1.25
N PRO A 365 -29.42 -17.91 2.44
CA PRO A 365 -28.73 -18.09 3.70
C PRO A 365 -28.48 -19.57 4.00
N LYS A 366 -27.34 -19.83 4.66
CA LYS A 366 -27.00 -21.16 5.17
C LYS A 366 -27.00 -21.10 6.68
N LEU A 367 -27.47 -22.18 7.31
CA LEU A 367 -27.39 -22.31 8.75
C LEU A 367 -25.97 -22.74 9.15
N ALA A 368 -25.36 -21.98 10.03
CA ALA A 368 -24.06 -22.27 10.63
C ALA A 368 -24.18 -22.32 12.16
N SER A 369 -23.23 -22.93 12.82
CA SER A 369 -23.09 -22.89 14.27
C SER A 369 -21.77 -22.25 14.64
N VAL A 370 -21.83 -21.21 15.45
CA VAL A 370 -20.66 -20.51 15.99
C VAL A 370 -20.83 -20.45 17.51
N ASP A 371 -19.87 -20.98 18.26
CA ASP A 371 -19.91 -21.04 19.72
C ASP A 371 -21.25 -21.61 20.28
N GLU A 372 -21.72 -22.71 19.70
CA GLU A 372 -22.98 -23.39 20.03
C GLU A 372 -24.26 -22.59 19.74
N LEU A 373 -24.16 -21.40 19.19
CA LEU A 373 -25.30 -20.59 18.76
C LEU A 373 -25.59 -20.80 17.27
N ALA A 374 -26.86 -20.76 16.92
CA ALA A 374 -27.29 -20.80 15.53
C ALA A 374 -27.04 -19.43 14.87
N HIS A 375 -26.38 -19.44 13.72
CA HIS A 375 -26.11 -18.28 12.91
C HIS A 375 -26.59 -18.48 11.47
N TRP A 376 -26.88 -17.38 10.79
CA TRP A 376 -27.03 -17.36 9.35
C TRP A 376 -25.73 -16.90 8.70
N GLU A 377 -25.22 -17.68 7.76
CA GLU A 377 -24.23 -17.23 6.79
C GLU A 377 -24.94 -16.83 5.51
N ILE A 378 -24.93 -15.54 5.22
CA ILE A 378 -25.66 -14.95 4.11
C ILE A 378 -24.61 -14.49 3.09
N PRO A 379 -24.46 -15.16 1.94
CA PRO A 379 -23.65 -14.66 0.86
C PRO A 379 -24.29 -13.42 0.25
N PHE A 380 -23.50 -12.49 -0.23
CA PHE A 380 -24.00 -11.30 -0.90
C PHE A 380 -23.08 -10.87 -2.05
N THR A 381 -23.63 -10.11 -2.98
CA THR A 381 -22.88 -9.51 -4.09
C THR A 381 -23.37 -8.08 -4.30
N SER A 382 -22.47 -7.12 -4.41
CA SER A 382 -22.80 -5.73 -4.73
C SER A 382 -22.62 -5.50 -6.22
N THR A 383 -23.65 -4.98 -6.87
CA THR A 383 -23.64 -4.63 -8.29
C THR A 383 -23.40 -3.14 -8.53
N GLY A 384 -23.55 -2.31 -7.49
CA GLY A 384 -23.64 -0.87 -7.64
C GLY A 384 -24.92 -0.42 -8.31
N THR A 385 -25.19 0.87 -8.32
CA THR A 385 -26.25 1.50 -9.11
C THR A 385 -25.68 2.17 -10.36
N THR A 386 -24.37 2.44 -10.34
CA THR A 386 -23.56 2.93 -11.46
C THR A 386 -22.27 2.13 -11.54
N THR A 387 -21.46 2.38 -12.55
CA THR A 387 -20.17 1.65 -12.75
C THR A 387 -19.12 1.91 -11.67
N VAL A 388 -19.31 2.90 -10.79
CA VAL A 388 -18.30 3.35 -9.83
C VAL A 388 -18.79 3.48 -8.39
N ASP A 389 -20.04 3.17 -8.10
CA ASP A 389 -20.61 3.38 -6.76
C ASP A 389 -20.79 2.09 -5.95
N CYS A 390 -20.24 0.97 -6.42
CA CYS A 390 -20.39 -0.31 -5.73
C CYS A 390 -19.68 -0.37 -4.37
N LEU A 391 -18.69 0.49 -4.12
CA LEU A 391 -17.98 0.56 -2.85
C LEU A 391 -17.51 1.99 -2.57
N ALA A 392 -17.78 2.48 -1.38
CA ALA A 392 -17.28 3.76 -0.88
C ALA A 392 -17.00 3.67 0.63
N VAL A 393 -16.14 4.56 1.12
CA VAL A 393 -15.92 4.73 2.57
C VAL A 393 -15.93 6.21 2.96
N VAL A 394 -16.55 6.50 4.08
CA VAL A 394 -16.61 7.84 4.69
C VAL A 394 -16.08 7.76 6.11
N PHE A 395 -15.12 8.60 6.41
CA PHE A 395 -14.64 8.86 7.76
C PHE A 395 -15.23 10.18 8.22
N SER A 396 -16.06 10.17 9.26
CA SER A 396 -16.79 11.35 9.76
C SER A 396 -16.77 11.42 11.28
N ALA A 397 -17.32 12.49 11.85
CA ALA A 397 -17.57 12.54 13.29
C ALA A 397 -18.50 11.39 13.72
N ALA A 398 -18.23 10.80 14.87
CA ALA A 398 -19.20 9.94 15.53
C ALA A 398 -20.39 10.82 16.01
N VAL A 399 -21.60 10.37 15.74
CA VAL A 399 -22.83 11.07 16.13
C VAL A 399 -23.20 10.70 17.57
#